data_999306a4cdaf038facb9203bfa13dd44
#
_entry.id   999306a4cdaf038facb9203bfa13dd44
#
_cell.length_a   1.000
_cell.length_b   1.000
_cell.length_c   1.000
_cell.angle_alpha   90.00
_cell.angle_beta   90.00
_cell.angle_gamma   90.00
#
_symmetry.space_group_name_H-M   'P 1'
#
loop_
_entity.id
_entity.type
_entity.pdbx_description
1 polymer ?
#
loop_
_entity_poly.entity_id
_entity_poly.type
_entity_poly.pdbx_seq_one_letter_code
_entity_poly.pdbx_strand_id
1 'polypeptide(L)'
;MATTTFTPSILRGAGTRAVPEIPAGGSSLLLDEYGEGALLAVSMRKLRTAYTGFSMRIQRTGTAGSTGTADDQADLHFDSNGYTSLDSPITAVTAGVLSTTLGEFCAASGYSNPDSLASATNVEVVKFYNQTEDTTVTEFAQGAVGQYNELVVNGVLETITIGGDDFVALNVAWRENYNVIVPGFGSGPPPITTFTVTNVKDPGAAFTFEGVSLTPAAYSAESFVVRYDKTTDQFEVFDQRNGVQILNSTNTFATDTPYLFTTLLQDATDLTAYYVNNALQDSRTDFTHTNRLNFSKILYDQSNKQTGPEFMEGIYYKASKQSDIAAINQNIMNYYNLS
;
A
#
# COMPACT_ATOMS: atom_id res chain seq x y z
N MET A 1 -3.02 53.72 24.93
CA MET A 1 -1.87 52.84 24.56
C MET A 1 -2.45 51.53 24.08
N ALA A 2 -2.36 51.26 22.78
CA ALA A 2 -2.85 50.01 22.20
C ALA A 2 -1.69 49.00 22.19
N THR A 3 -1.90 47.88 22.85
CA THR A 3 -0.92 46.79 22.92
C THR A 3 -1.09 45.95 21.66
N THR A 4 -0.15 46.01 20.73
CA THR A 4 -0.12 45.17 19.55
C THR A 4 0.46 43.81 19.93
N THR A 5 -0.37 42.81 19.96
CA THR A 5 0.06 41.41 20.14
C THR A 5 0.63 40.91 18.82
N PHE A 6 1.91 40.66 18.76
CA PHE A 6 2.56 39.97 17.65
C PHE A 6 2.24 38.47 17.74
N THR A 7 1.48 37.95 16.81
CA THR A 7 1.36 36.50 16.54
C THR A 7 2.54 36.10 15.65
N PRO A 8 3.41 35.18 16.07
CA PRO A 8 4.46 34.70 15.16
C PRO A 8 3.81 33.93 14.01
N SER A 9 3.90 34.46 12.80
CA SER A 9 3.64 33.70 11.60
C SER A 9 4.77 32.67 11.44
N ILE A 10 4.45 31.41 11.69
CA ILE A 10 5.32 30.31 11.34
C ILE A 10 5.40 30.32 9.81
N LEU A 11 6.56 30.67 9.27
CA LEU A 11 6.90 30.45 7.86
C LEU A 11 6.84 28.93 7.64
N ARG A 12 5.74 28.43 7.11
CA ARG A 12 5.70 27.07 6.56
C ARG A 12 6.56 27.08 5.30
N GLY A 13 7.62 26.27 5.31
CA GLY A 13 8.45 26.03 4.14
C GLY A 13 7.57 25.59 2.97
N ALA A 14 7.88 26.06 1.78
CA ALA A 14 7.22 25.69 0.54
C ALA A 14 7.30 24.16 0.39
N GLY A 15 6.16 23.47 0.42
CA GLY A 15 6.08 22.04 0.09
C GLY A 15 5.10 21.21 0.89
N THR A 16 4.51 21.68 1.98
CA THR A 16 3.46 20.90 2.65
C THR A 16 2.10 21.49 2.32
N ARG A 17 1.53 21.05 1.19
CA ARG A 17 0.10 21.19 0.97
C ARG A 17 -0.60 20.24 1.95
N ALA A 18 -1.64 20.72 2.58
CA ALA A 18 -2.37 19.94 3.57
C ALA A 18 -2.88 18.65 2.92
N VAL A 19 -2.50 17.51 3.48
CA VAL A 19 -3.23 16.25 3.26
C VAL A 19 -4.71 16.54 3.53
N PRO A 20 -5.66 16.04 2.71
CA PRO A 20 -7.07 16.31 2.91
C PRO A 20 -7.43 16.01 4.36
N GLU A 21 -8.01 16.99 5.07
CA GLU A 21 -8.57 16.72 6.40
C GLU A 21 -9.63 15.63 6.22
N ILE A 22 -9.60 14.60 7.07
CA ILE A 22 -10.76 13.72 7.21
C ILE A 22 -11.95 14.66 7.42
N PRO A 23 -13.00 14.57 6.57
CA PRO A 23 -14.13 15.48 6.69
C PRO A 23 -14.59 15.49 8.15
N ALA A 24 -14.62 16.66 8.77
CA ALA A 24 -14.96 16.88 10.19
C ALA A 24 -16.42 16.57 10.53
N GLY A 25 -17.11 15.86 9.66
CA GLY A 25 -18.46 15.36 9.79
C GLY A 25 -18.47 13.85 9.86
N GLY A 26 -18.23 13.27 11.05
CA GLY A 26 -18.74 12.00 11.50
C GLY A 26 -18.76 10.78 10.56
N SER A 27 -17.92 10.74 9.51
CA SER A 27 -17.81 9.53 8.69
C SER A 27 -16.91 8.54 9.40
N SER A 28 -17.46 7.37 9.71
CA SER A 28 -16.71 6.21 10.19
C SER A 28 -15.55 5.93 9.21
N LEU A 29 -14.39 5.52 9.75
CA LEU A 29 -13.29 5.06 8.89
C LEU A 29 -13.73 3.79 8.16
N LEU A 30 -13.09 3.49 7.04
CA LEU A 30 -13.51 2.42 6.13
C LEU A 30 -13.80 1.09 6.82
N LEU A 31 -12.92 0.65 7.72
CA LEU A 31 -13.10 -0.64 8.42
C LEU A 31 -14.03 -0.56 9.63
N ASP A 32 -14.44 0.61 10.08
CA ASP A 32 -15.50 0.72 11.08
C ASP A 32 -16.87 0.32 10.49
N GLU A 33 -17.03 0.52 9.18
CA GLU A 33 -18.27 0.23 8.45
C GLU A 33 -18.21 -1.09 7.68
N TYR A 34 -17.07 -1.36 7.02
CA TYR A 34 -16.90 -2.51 6.14
C TYR A 34 -15.88 -3.53 6.64
N GLY A 35 -15.48 -3.49 7.93
CA GLY A 35 -14.39 -4.32 8.48
C GLY A 35 -14.72 -5.81 8.61
N GLU A 36 -16.00 -6.20 8.61
CA GLU A 36 -16.39 -7.61 8.75
C GLU A 36 -15.82 -8.48 7.63
N GLY A 37 -15.11 -9.54 8.02
CA GLY A 37 -14.45 -10.46 7.08
C GLY A 37 -13.15 -9.93 6.45
N ALA A 38 -12.70 -8.73 6.83
CA ALA A 38 -11.38 -8.24 6.46
C ALA A 38 -10.30 -9.07 7.17
N LEU A 39 -9.43 -9.69 6.37
CA LEU A 39 -8.33 -10.51 6.87
C LEU A 39 -7.06 -9.69 7.05
N LEU A 40 -6.76 -8.83 6.09
CA LEU A 40 -5.58 -7.98 6.09
C LEU A 40 -5.95 -6.61 5.52
N ALA A 41 -5.47 -5.58 6.21
CA ALA A 41 -5.56 -4.20 5.73
C ALA A 41 -4.27 -3.46 6.09
N VAL A 42 -3.59 -2.96 5.07
CA VAL A 42 -2.35 -2.18 5.16
C VAL A 42 -2.51 -0.89 4.36
N SER A 43 -2.13 0.23 4.94
CA SER A 43 -2.36 1.53 4.32
C SER A 43 -1.45 2.60 4.91
N MET A 44 -1.21 3.67 4.15
CA MET A 44 -0.56 4.89 4.61
C MET A 44 -1.51 5.77 5.46
N ARG A 45 -2.77 5.37 5.61
CA ARG A 45 -3.76 6.01 6.48
C ARG A 45 -4.33 5.02 7.50
N LYS A 46 -4.88 5.55 8.58
CA LYS A 46 -5.66 4.79 9.55
C LYS A 46 -7.00 4.40 8.92
N LEU A 47 -7.35 3.12 9.00
CA LEU A 47 -8.57 2.56 8.38
C LEU A 47 -9.68 2.24 9.39
N ARG A 48 -9.37 2.21 10.70
CA ARG A 48 -10.30 1.89 11.78
C ARG A 48 -10.09 2.81 12.99
N THR A 49 -11.16 3.39 13.51
CA THR A 49 -11.10 4.32 14.66
C THR A 49 -10.50 3.67 15.91
N ALA A 50 -10.87 2.43 16.19
CA ALA A 50 -10.38 1.67 17.34
C ALA A 50 -8.93 1.17 17.19
N TYR A 51 -8.31 1.31 16.02
CA TYR A 51 -6.92 0.86 15.82
C TYR A 51 -5.94 1.79 16.52
N THR A 52 -5.14 1.22 17.42
CA THR A 52 -4.12 1.94 18.21
C THR A 52 -2.71 1.38 18.00
N GLY A 53 -2.57 0.39 17.08
CA GLY A 53 -1.29 -0.23 16.76
C GLY A 53 -0.40 0.64 15.88
N PHE A 54 0.72 0.07 15.51
CA PHE A 54 1.66 0.69 14.57
C PHE A 54 1.15 0.54 13.12
N SER A 55 1.52 1.48 12.26
CA SER A 55 1.26 1.39 10.82
C SER A 55 2.25 0.42 10.16
N MET A 56 3.52 0.59 10.47
CA MET A 56 4.61 -0.20 9.88
C MET A 56 5.84 -0.23 10.76
N ARG A 57 6.74 -1.20 10.54
CA ARG A 57 8.13 -1.15 11.02
C ARG A 57 9.00 -0.60 9.92
N ILE A 58 9.80 0.37 10.27
CA ILE A 58 10.74 1.06 9.40
C ILE A 58 12.18 0.80 9.79
N GLN A 59 13.08 0.92 8.82
CA GLN A 59 14.51 0.82 9.00
C GLN A 59 15.18 1.95 8.23
N ARG A 60 16.12 2.67 8.84
CA ARG A 60 16.94 3.63 8.11
C ARG A 60 18.16 2.98 7.51
N THR A 61 18.56 3.44 6.33
CA THR A 61 19.74 2.95 5.61
C THR A 61 20.66 4.11 5.30
N GLY A 62 21.97 3.87 5.38
CA GLY A 62 22.97 4.94 5.22
C GLY A 62 23.13 5.48 3.82
N THR A 63 22.76 4.70 2.79
CA THR A 63 22.79 5.07 1.36
C THR A 63 21.97 4.07 0.56
N ALA A 64 21.26 4.53 -0.47
CA ALA A 64 20.54 3.67 -1.39
C ALA A 64 21.43 2.51 -1.87
N GLY A 65 21.02 1.27 -1.60
CA GLY A 65 21.73 0.07 -2.03
C GLY A 65 22.76 -0.51 -1.05
N SER A 66 22.89 0.01 0.17
CA SER A 66 23.69 -0.69 1.18
C SER A 66 22.92 -1.91 1.69
N THR A 67 23.45 -3.10 1.45
CA THR A 67 23.02 -4.35 2.12
C THR A 67 23.41 -4.24 3.59
N GLY A 68 22.63 -3.46 4.37
CA GLY A 68 22.96 -3.12 5.75
C GLY A 68 22.82 -4.31 6.67
N THR A 69 23.80 -4.48 7.50
CA THR A 69 23.66 -5.14 8.80
C THR A 69 22.69 -4.35 9.64
N ALA A 70 21.82 -5.03 10.37
CA ALA A 70 20.84 -4.56 11.35
C ALA A 70 20.85 -3.05 11.65
N ASP A 71 20.38 -2.28 10.70
CA ASP A 71 20.33 -0.84 10.83
C ASP A 71 19.22 -0.46 11.81
N ASP A 72 19.26 0.73 12.33
CA ASP A 72 18.33 1.20 13.33
C ASP A 72 16.87 1.05 12.85
N GLN A 73 16.07 0.40 13.66
CA GLN A 73 14.66 0.14 13.39
C GLN A 73 13.76 0.84 14.39
N ALA A 74 12.59 1.26 13.91
CA ALA A 74 11.53 1.81 14.72
C ALA A 74 10.15 1.33 14.22
N ASP A 75 9.18 1.30 15.12
CA ASP A 75 7.77 1.11 14.79
C ASP A 75 7.11 2.47 14.61
N LEU A 76 6.50 2.69 13.45
CA LEU A 76 5.87 3.94 13.05
C LEU A 76 4.39 3.92 13.42
N HIS A 77 3.91 4.99 14.05
CA HIS A 77 2.48 5.25 14.28
C HIS A 77 1.91 6.14 13.17
N PHE A 78 0.59 6.22 13.11
CA PHE A 78 -0.06 7.30 12.39
C PHE A 78 0.09 8.62 13.18
N ASP A 79 0.13 9.73 12.48
CA ASP A 79 0.10 11.05 13.10
C ASP A 79 -1.27 11.35 13.77
N SER A 80 -1.42 12.53 14.36
CA SER A 80 -2.66 12.94 15.04
C SER A 80 -3.89 13.02 14.12
N ASN A 81 -3.67 13.10 12.81
CA ASN A 81 -4.71 13.13 11.79
C ASN A 81 -5.02 11.74 11.21
N GLY A 82 -4.28 10.72 11.63
CA GLY A 82 -4.45 9.35 11.16
C GLY A 82 -3.70 9.05 9.85
N TYR A 83 -2.63 9.78 9.56
CA TYR A 83 -1.82 9.59 8.34
C TYR A 83 -0.38 9.21 8.65
N THR A 84 0.31 8.66 7.67
CA THR A 84 1.77 8.59 7.64
C THR A 84 2.31 9.94 7.19
N SER A 85 3.16 10.56 7.99
CA SER A 85 3.77 11.86 7.71
C SER A 85 5.14 11.95 8.40
N LEU A 86 5.92 13.00 8.12
CA LEU A 86 7.17 13.23 8.86
C LEU A 86 6.95 13.53 10.35
N ASP A 87 5.74 13.97 10.74
CA ASP A 87 5.34 14.17 12.14
C ASP A 87 4.83 12.89 12.81
N SER A 88 4.73 11.79 12.08
CA SER A 88 4.29 10.49 12.62
C SER A 88 5.21 10.04 13.76
N PRO A 89 4.66 9.75 14.96
CA PRO A 89 5.45 9.27 16.08
C PRO A 89 6.10 7.93 15.78
N ILE A 90 7.28 7.69 16.34
CA ILE A 90 7.96 6.39 16.28
C ILE A 90 8.24 5.85 17.68
N THR A 91 8.33 4.52 17.75
CA THR A 91 8.80 3.79 18.93
C THR A 91 10.09 3.06 18.55
N ALA A 92 11.20 3.40 19.19
CA ALA A 92 12.48 2.77 18.92
C ALA A 92 12.42 1.24 19.13
N VAL A 93 12.97 0.48 18.19
CA VAL A 93 13.16 -0.97 18.27
C VAL A 93 14.63 -1.27 18.52
N THR A 94 15.52 -0.58 17.80
CA THR A 94 16.95 -0.67 18.02
C THR A 94 17.36 0.21 19.20
N ALA A 95 18.15 -0.33 20.09
CA ALA A 95 18.68 0.43 21.23
C ALA A 95 19.57 1.59 20.76
N GLY A 96 19.38 2.77 21.34
CA GLY A 96 20.14 3.97 21.00
C GLY A 96 19.47 4.91 19.99
N VAL A 97 18.36 4.52 19.37
CA VAL A 97 17.50 5.44 18.59
C VAL A 97 16.83 6.40 19.59
N LEU A 98 17.09 7.68 19.44
CA LEU A 98 16.56 8.77 20.29
C LEU A 98 15.46 9.57 19.60
N SER A 99 15.34 9.44 18.27
CA SER A 99 14.29 10.08 17.48
C SER A 99 12.91 9.69 17.98
N THR A 100 11.97 10.63 17.96
CA THR A 100 10.58 10.47 18.39
C THR A 100 9.58 10.59 17.24
N THR A 101 10.01 11.12 16.10
CA THR A 101 9.21 11.24 14.87
C THR A 101 9.95 10.67 13.67
N LEU A 102 9.20 10.38 12.59
CA LEU A 102 9.80 9.94 11.33
C LEU A 102 10.78 10.99 10.77
N GLY A 103 10.42 12.28 10.84
CA GLY A 103 11.27 13.36 10.36
C GLY A 103 12.60 13.47 11.10
N GLU A 104 12.60 13.30 12.42
CA GLU A 104 13.83 13.21 13.23
C GLU A 104 14.63 11.95 12.85
N PHE A 105 13.95 10.82 12.70
CA PHE A 105 14.57 9.53 12.41
C PHE A 105 15.33 9.52 11.08
N CYS A 106 14.83 10.20 10.04
CA CYS A 106 15.51 10.33 8.76
C CYS A 106 16.32 11.62 8.60
N ALA A 107 16.42 12.44 9.63
CA ALA A 107 17.06 13.75 9.58
C ALA A 107 16.51 14.65 8.45
N ALA A 108 15.19 14.67 8.29
CA ALA A 108 14.53 15.49 7.29
C ALA A 108 14.77 16.98 7.51
N SER A 109 14.71 17.77 6.44
CA SER A 109 14.86 19.23 6.54
C SER A 109 13.80 19.83 7.48
N GLY A 110 14.24 20.64 8.43
CA GLY A 110 13.38 21.29 9.43
C GLY A 110 13.16 20.47 10.71
N TYR A 111 13.71 19.25 10.80
CA TYR A 111 13.66 18.42 12.01
C TYR A 111 15.02 18.42 12.73
N SER A 112 14.97 18.43 14.06
CA SER A 112 16.15 18.17 14.88
C SER A 112 16.56 16.71 14.72
N ASN A 113 17.87 16.45 14.70
CA ASN A 113 18.38 15.09 14.61
C ASN A 113 19.02 14.67 15.96
N PRO A 114 18.29 14.01 16.86
CA PRO A 114 18.83 13.60 18.15
C PRO A 114 19.82 12.44 18.05
N ASP A 115 19.81 11.69 16.94
CA ASP A 115 20.70 10.55 16.70
C ASP A 115 22.03 10.96 16.08
N SER A 116 22.29 12.26 15.91
CA SER A 116 23.55 12.82 15.39
C SER A 116 23.95 12.30 14.00
N LEU A 117 22.97 12.07 13.12
CA LEU A 117 23.24 11.68 11.73
C LEU A 117 23.96 12.80 10.98
N ALA A 118 24.94 12.46 10.16
CA ALA A 118 25.72 13.42 9.38
C ALA A 118 24.94 14.06 8.23
N SER A 119 23.92 13.38 7.73
CA SER A 119 23.07 13.80 6.61
C SER A 119 21.70 13.15 6.70
N ALA A 120 20.76 13.64 5.90
CA ALA A 120 19.48 12.96 5.71
C ALA A 120 19.69 11.52 5.16
N THR A 121 18.82 10.61 5.61
CA THR A 121 18.92 9.18 5.30
C THR A 121 17.68 8.69 4.56
N ASN A 122 17.81 7.53 3.92
CA ASN A 122 16.67 6.80 3.41
C ASN A 122 16.01 6.01 4.54
N VAL A 123 14.70 5.82 4.42
CA VAL A 123 13.90 4.98 5.32
C VAL A 123 13.10 4.00 4.49
N GLU A 124 13.23 2.74 4.82
CA GLU A 124 12.60 1.60 4.15
C GLU A 124 11.59 0.94 5.07
N VAL A 125 10.57 0.30 4.48
CA VAL A 125 9.53 -0.43 5.22
C VAL A 125 9.91 -1.89 5.32
N VAL A 126 10.15 -2.36 6.53
CA VAL A 126 10.48 -3.76 6.84
C VAL A 126 9.23 -4.63 6.93
N LYS A 127 8.14 -4.10 7.49
CA LYS A 127 6.85 -4.77 7.57
C LYS A 127 5.71 -3.79 7.80
N PHE A 128 4.52 -4.18 7.39
CA PHE A 128 3.27 -3.52 7.76
C PHE A 128 2.58 -4.26 8.91
N TYR A 129 1.85 -3.52 9.72
CA TYR A 129 0.96 -4.07 10.72
C TYR A 129 -0.49 -4.08 10.22
N ASN A 130 -1.19 -5.17 10.51
CA ASN A 130 -2.57 -5.34 10.08
C ASN A 130 -3.51 -4.44 10.88
N GLN A 131 -4.35 -3.68 10.21
CA GLN A 131 -5.33 -2.78 10.83
C GLN A 131 -6.69 -3.42 11.05
N THR A 132 -6.90 -4.69 10.67
CA THR A 132 -8.17 -5.40 10.87
C THR A 132 -8.35 -5.88 12.31
N GLU A 133 -9.50 -6.44 12.62
CA GLU A 133 -9.77 -7.15 13.90
C GLU A 133 -9.27 -8.58 13.87
N ASP A 134 -8.94 -9.11 12.70
CA ASP A 134 -8.43 -10.46 12.56
C ASP A 134 -7.03 -10.58 13.18
N THR A 135 -6.92 -11.38 14.22
CA THR A 135 -5.66 -11.62 14.93
C THR A 135 -4.86 -12.78 14.33
N THR A 136 -5.36 -13.46 13.32
CA THR A 136 -4.64 -14.56 12.65
C THR A 136 -3.55 -14.05 11.75
N VAL A 137 -3.68 -12.83 11.22
CA VAL A 137 -2.66 -12.11 10.47
C VAL A 137 -2.31 -10.85 11.23
N THR A 138 -1.22 -10.84 11.96
CA THR A 138 -0.83 -9.68 12.77
C THR A 138 0.07 -8.71 12.02
N GLU A 139 0.83 -9.21 11.07
CA GLU A 139 1.83 -8.44 10.35
C GLU A 139 2.08 -9.00 8.95
N PHE A 140 2.65 -8.18 8.12
CA PHE A 140 2.98 -8.43 6.76
C PHE A 140 4.44 -8.01 6.52
N ALA A 141 5.32 -8.99 6.53
CA ALA A 141 6.76 -8.77 6.53
C ALA A 141 7.40 -9.06 5.19
N GLN A 142 8.47 -8.36 4.88
CA GLN A 142 9.27 -8.62 3.71
C GLN A 142 9.97 -9.99 3.79
N GLY A 143 9.97 -10.72 2.67
CA GLY A 143 10.48 -12.10 2.61
C GLY A 143 11.96 -12.25 2.38
N ALA A 144 12.68 -11.21 2.00
CA ALA A 144 14.12 -11.25 1.75
C ALA A 144 14.82 -10.01 2.32
N VAL A 145 16.00 -10.24 2.91
CA VAL A 145 16.84 -9.15 3.43
C VAL A 145 17.62 -8.53 2.27
N GLY A 146 17.55 -7.21 2.12
CA GLY A 146 18.49 -6.46 1.29
C GLY A 146 17.93 -5.65 0.12
N GLN A 147 16.62 -5.61 -0.04
CA GLN A 147 15.96 -4.73 -1.01
C GLN A 147 14.62 -4.30 -0.40
N TYR A 148 14.61 -3.18 0.29
CA TYR A 148 13.43 -2.70 0.99
C TYR A 148 12.72 -1.63 0.19
N ASN A 149 11.42 -1.53 0.35
CA ASN A 149 10.62 -0.51 -0.30
C ASN A 149 10.79 0.82 0.41
N GLU A 150 11.10 1.85 -0.35
CA GLU A 150 11.44 3.17 0.18
C GLU A 150 10.19 3.96 0.55
N LEU A 151 10.17 4.44 1.79
CA LEU A 151 9.17 5.38 2.32
C LEU A 151 9.72 6.82 2.31
N VAL A 152 11.02 6.95 2.56
CA VAL A 152 11.73 8.24 2.58
C VAL A 152 13.01 8.10 1.79
N VAL A 153 13.29 9.04 0.90
CA VAL A 153 14.54 9.12 0.13
C VAL A 153 15.24 10.42 0.45
N ASN A 154 16.47 10.32 0.99
CA ASN A 154 17.27 11.48 1.39
C ASN A 154 16.51 12.48 2.29
N GLY A 155 15.75 11.98 3.25
CA GLY A 155 14.96 12.79 4.19
C GLY A 155 13.68 13.38 3.59
N VAL A 156 13.30 13.00 2.37
CA VAL A 156 12.06 13.42 1.70
C VAL A 156 11.09 12.25 1.64
N LEU A 157 9.87 12.46 2.15
CA LEU A 157 8.81 11.46 2.13
C LEU A 157 8.37 11.20 0.68
N GLU A 158 8.27 9.93 0.29
CA GLU A 158 7.77 9.54 -1.03
C GLU A 158 6.27 9.81 -1.13
N THR A 159 5.86 10.54 -2.17
CA THR A 159 4.46 10.94 -2.38
C THR A 159 4.07 10.89 -3.84
N ILE A 160 2.75 10.72 -4.07
CA ILE A 160 2.11 10.87 -5.38
C ILE A 160 1.13 12.02 -5.31
N THR A 161 1.17 12.90 -6.30
CA THR A 161 0.20 14.00 -6.42
C THR A 161 -1.04 13.53 -7.18
N ILE A 162 -2.22 13.59 -6.55
CA ILE A 162 -3.50 13.22 -7.15
C ILE A 162 -4.49 14.37 -6.95
N GLY A 163 -5.04 14.90 -8.03
CA GLY A 163 -6.00 16.01 -7.94
C GLY A 163 -5.40 17.30 -7.35
N GLY A 164 -4.07 17.38 -7.22
CA GLY A 164 -3.35 18.50 -6.63
C GLY A 164 -3.03 18.33 -5.14
N ASP A 165 -3.37 17.20 -4.53
CA ASP A 165 -3.00 16.81 -3.17
C ASP A 165 -1.92 15.74 -3.20
N ASP A 166 -0.98 15.78 -2.24
CA ASP A 166 0.10 14.81 -2.13
C ASP A 166 -0.28 13.70 -1.14
N PHE A 167 -0.24 12.46 -1.62
CA PHE A 167 -0.50 11.26 -0.83
C PHE A 167 0.78 10.45 -0.66
N VAL A 168 1.02 9.99 0.55
CA VAL A 168 2.18 9.13 0.83
C VAL A 168 2.03 7.82 0.08
N ALA A 169 3.08 7.43 -0.62
CA ALA A 169 3.16 6.19 -1.36
C ALA A 169 4.48 5.49 -1.07
N LEU A 170 4.44 4.18 -1.00
CA LEU A 170 5.63 3.36 -0.87
C LEU A 170 6.17 3.07 -2.26
N ASN A 171 7.39 3.48 -2.54
CA ASN A 171 8.08 3.09 -3.76
C ASN A 171 8.52 1.62 -3.65
N VAL A 172 7.82 0.73 -4.35
CA VAL A 172 8.11 -0.70 -4.33
C VAL A 172 9.33 -0.97 -5.19
N ALA A 173 10.44 -1.31 -4.55
CA ALA A 173 11.67 -1.62 -5.27
C ALA A 173 11.55 -2.95 -6.03
N TRP A 174 12.38 -3.07 -7.04
CA TRP A 174 12.45 -4.24 -7.89
C TRP A 174 12.71 -5.57 -7.13
N ARG A 175 11.95 -6.62 -7.46
CA ARG A 175 12.00 -7.99 -6.89
C ARG A 175 11.50 -8.15 -5.45
N GLU A 176 10.78 -7.20 -4.93
CA GLU A 176 10.41 -7.27 -3.55
C GLU A 176 9.09 -8.02 -3.34
N ASN A 177 9.11 -8.87 -2.35
CA ASN A 177 7.97 -9.64 -1.93
C ASN A 177 7.69 -9.37 -0.47
N TYR A 178 6.56 -8.80 -0.15
CA TYR A 178 6.06 -8.91 1.20
C TYR A 178 5.41 -10.29 1.37
N ASN A 179 5.96 -11.08 2.27
CA ASN A 179 5.34 -12.34 2.62
C ASN A 179 4.28 -12.10 3.69
N VAL A 180 3.07 -12.53 3.39
CA VAL A 180 2.06 -12.69 4.43
C VAL A 180 2.34 -14.01 5.10
N ILE A 181 2.75 -13.99 6.37
CA ILE A 181 2.78 -15.18 7.19
C ILE A 181 1.34 -15.44 7.64
N VAL A 182 0.56 -16.03 6.76
CA VAL A 182 -0.81 -16.48 7.09
C VAL A 182 -0.78 -17.98 7.30
N PRO A 183 -1.20 -18.47 8.45
CA PRO A 183 -1.62 -19.86 8.56
C PRO A 183 -2.76 -20.09 7.56
N GLY A 184 -2.57 -21.00 6.63
CA GLY A 184 -3.35 -21.20 5.42
C GLY A 184 -4.85 -20.93 5.53
N PHE A 185 -5.41 -20.33 4.50
CA PHE A 185 -6.84 -20.24 4.30
C PHE A 185 -7.42 -21.66 4.18
N GLY A 186 -7.86 -22.30 5.20
CA GLY A 186 -8.56 -23.57 5.27
C GLY A 186 -8.77 -24.38 3.96
N SER A 187 -9.35 -25.52 4.03
CA SER A 187 -9.62 -26.39 2.86
C SER A 187 -10.77 -25.86 1.99
N GLY A 188 -10.48 -25.27 0.88
CA GLY A 188 -11.43 -24.76 -0.12
C GLY A 188 -11.05 -23.34 -0.59
N PRO A 189 -11.42 -22.92 -1.80
CA PRO A 189 -11.30 -21.54 -2.21
C PRO A 189 -12.35 -20.73 -1.45
N PRO A 190 -11.98 -19.85 -0.53
CA PRO A 190 -12.96 -18.94 0.06
C PRO A 190 -13.32 -17.87 -0.97
N PRO A 191 -14.51 -17.27 -0.90
CA PRO A 191 -14.73 -16.03 -1.63
C PRO A 191 -13.72 -14.98 -1.17
N ILE A 192 -13.11 -14.28 -2.15
CA ILE A 192 -12.09 -13.28 -1.89
C ILE A 192 -12.49 -11.99 -2.58
N THR A 193 -12.35 -10.89 -1.86
CA THR A 193 -12.43 -9.55 -2.45
C THR A 193 -11.20 -8.77 -2.05
N THR A 194 -10.57 -8.11 -3.02
CA THR A 194 -9.40 -7.26 -2.77
C THR A 194 -9.65 -5.84 -3.25
N PHE A 195 -9.09 -4.88 -2.53
CA PHE A 195 -9.06 -3.47 -2.91
C PHE A 195 -7.62 -3.00 -2.78
N THR A 196 -7.05 -2.46 -3.85
CA THR A 196 -5.65 -2.01 -3.83
C THR A 196 -5.51 -0.69 -4.57
N VAL A 197 -4.90 0.31 -3.92
CA VAL A 197 -4.54 1.58 -4.55
C VAL A 197 -3.06 1.57 -4.86
N THR A 198 -2.75 1.71 -6.14
CA THR A 198 -1.36 1.70 -6.61
C THR A 198 -1.22 2.55 -7.86
N ASN A 199 -0.05 3.11 -8.05
CA ASN A 199 0.37 3.73 -9.30
C ASN A 199 1.28 2.76 -10.05
N VAL A 200 0.93 2.47 -11.30
CA VAL A 200 1.75 1.64 -12.19
C VAL A 200 2.70 2.55 -12.95
N LYS A 201 3.98 2.42 -12.69
CA LYS A 201 5.02 3.18 -13.40
C LYS A 201 5.14 2.73 -14.86
N ASP A 202 5.60 3.62 -15.74
CA ASP A 202 5.94 3.22 -17.11
C ASP A 202 7.07 2.18 -17.09
N PRO A 203 6.82 0.94 -17.55
CA PRO A 203 7.82 -0.13 -17.53
C PRO A 203 8.99 0.13 -18.48
N GLY A 204 9.00 1.24 -19.22
CA GLY A 204 10.04 1.54 -20.21
C GLY A 204 9.89 0.74 -21.51
N ALA A 205 10.72 1.11 -22.51
CA ALA A 205 10.61 0.56 -23.87
C ALA A 205 11.02 -0.92 -24.00
N ALA A 206 11.71 -1.47 -23.01
CA ALA A 206 12.22 -2.84 -23.05
C ALA A 206 11.22 -3.90 -22.58
N PHE A 207 10.07 -3.49 -22.04
CA PHE A 207 9.11 -4.39 -21.41
C PHE A 207 7.70 -4.14 -21.93
N THR A 208 6.97 -5.21 -22.20
CA THR A 208 5.56 -5.15 -22.63
C THR A 208 4.59 -5.33 -21.47
N PHE A 209 5.03 -5.92 -20.36
CA PHE A 209 4.18 -6.19 -19.20
C PHE A 209 4.83 -5.73 -17.92
N GLU A 210 4.05 -5.13 -17.06
CA GLU A 210 4.37 -4.89 -15.66
C GLU A 210 3.37 -5.66 -14.80
N GLY A 211 3.87 -6.60 -14.02
CA GLY A 211 3.05 -7.44 -13.17
C GLY A 211 3.07 -6.95 -11.74
N VAL A 212 1.95 -6.45 -11.27
CA VAL A 212 1.72 -6.24 -9.84
C VAL A 212 0.80 -7.33 -9.37
N SER A 213 1.26 -8.24 -8.52
CA SER A 213 0.34 -9.14 -7.86
C SER A 213 -0.45 -8.36 -6.82
N LEU A 214 -1.64 -7.94 -7.20
CA LEU A 214 -2.60 -7.29 -6.31
C LEU A 214 -3.41 -8.33 -5.52
N THR A 215 -3.23 -9.60 -5.86
CA THR A 215 -3.77 -10.73 -5.13
C THR A 215 -2.64 -11.47 -4.46
N PRO A 216 -2.88 -12.06 -3.29
CA PRO A 216 -1.89 -12.91 -2.66
C PRO A 216 -1.53 -14.07 -3.56
N ALA A 217 -0.26 -14.20 -3.88
CA ALA A 217 0.26 -15.21 -4.78
C ALA A 217 1.24 -16.13 -4.07
N ALA A 218 1.16 -17.43 -4.33
CA ALA A 218 2.27 -18.34 -4.11
C ALA A 218 2.93 -18.63 -5.45
N TYR A 219 4.24 -18.59 -5.52
CA TYR A 219 5.01 -18.82 -6.75
C TYR A 219 4.75 -20.18 -7.43
N SER A 220 4.17 -21.12 -6.70
CA SER A 220 3.88 -22.49 -7.18
C SER A 220 2.41 -22.87 -7.15
N ALA A 221 1.51 -21.95 -6.78
CA ALA A 221 0.08 -22.17 -6.69
C ALA A 221 -0.66 -21.13 -7.55
N GLU A 222 -1.93 -21.37 -7.82
CA GLU A 222 -2.80 -20.45 -8.55
C GLU A 222 -2.71 -19.04 -7.97
N SER A 223 -2.22 -18.13 -8.77
CA SER A 223 -2.09 -16.74 -8.40
C SER A 223 -2.72 -15.88 -9.48
N PHE A 224 -3.59 -14.97 -9.04
CA PHE A 224 -4.13 -13.95 -9.91
C PHE A 224 -3.23 -12.72 -9.82
N VAL A 225 -2.70 -12.32 -10.96
CA VAL A 225 -1.88 -11.13 -11.08
C VAL A 225 -2.66 -10.13 -11.90
N VAL A 226 -2.85 -8.92 -11.38
CA VAL A 226 -3.22 -7.80 -12.23
C VAL A 226 -1.93 -7.26 -12.81
N ARG A 227 -1.83 -7.23 -14.12
CA ARG A 227 -0.67 -6.71 -14.83
C ARG A 227 -1.07 -5.68 -15.88
N TYR A 228 -0.18 -4.77 -16.17
CA TYR A 228 -0.32 -3.78 -17.23
C TYR A 228 0.39 -4.27 -18.49
N ASP A 229 -0.32 -4.30 -19.63
CA ASP A 229 0.25 -4.53 -20.95
C ASP A 229 0.49 -3.20 -21.65
N LYS A 230 1.75 -2.82 -21.80
CA LYS A 230 2.15 -1.58 -22.46
C LYS A 230 1.83 -1.55 -23.97
N THR A 231 1.65 -2.72 -24.61
CA THR A 231 1.34 -2.78 -26.05
C THR A 231 -0.08 -2.34 -26.34
N THR A 232 -0.99 -2.64 -25.42
CA THR A 232 -2.43 -2.34 -25.54
C THR A 232 -2.87 -1.23 -24.61
N ASP A 233 -2.03 -0.78 -23.68
CA ASP A 233 -2.35 0.13 -22.58
C ASP A 233 -3.51 -0.38 -21.72
N GLN A 234 -3.58 -1.69 -21.51
CA GLN A 234 -4.65 -2.35 -20.79
C GLN A 234 -4.15 -3.05 -19.54
N PHE A 235 -5.04 -3.17 -18.54
CA PHE A 235 -4.82 -4.07 -17.43
C PHE A 235 -5.44 -5.42 -17.71
N GLU A 236 -4.75 -6.48 -17.30
CA GLU A 236 -5.16 -7.85 -17.42
C GLU A 236 -5.17 -8.54 -16.05
N VAL A 237 -6.16 -9.41 -15.83
CA VAL A 237 -6.08 -10.42 -14.75
C VAL A 237 -5.56 -11.71 -15.36
N PHE A 238 -4.45 -12.16 -14.83
CA PHE A 238 -3.70 -13.28 -15.40
C PHE A 238 -3.55 -14.41 -14.38
N ASP A 239 -3.91 -15.63 -14.78
CA ASP A 239 -3.56 -16.84 -14.02
C ASP A 239 -2.12 -17.23 -14.35
N GLN A 240 -1.24 -16.93 -13.43
CA GLN A 240 0.17 -17.15 -13.63
C GLN A 240 0.58 -18.61 -13.74
N ARG A 241 -0.09 -19.51 -13.03
CA ARG A 241 0.23 -20.94 -13.05
C ARG A 241 0.00 -21.54 -14.43
N ASN A 242 -1.11 -21.19 -15.05
CA ASN A 242 -1.52 -21.75 -16.33
C ASN A 242 -1.05 -20.91 -17.51
N GLY A 243 -0.45 -19.73 -17.27
CA GLY A 243 -0.05 -18.83 -18.33
C GLY A 243 -1.25 -18.27 -19.12
N VAL A 244 -2.42 -18.20 -18.50
CA VAL A 244 -3.67 -17.84 -19.16
C VAL A 244 -4.17 -16.49 -18.68
N GLN A 245 -4.46 -15.61 -19.62
CA GLN A 245 -5.22 -14.40 -19.35
C GLN A 245 -6.65 -14.78 -19.00
N ILE A 246 -7.12 -14.31 -17.84
CA ILE A 246 -8.47 -14.62 -17.35
C ILE A 246 -9.43 -13.51 -17.76
N LEU A 247 -9.07 -12.27 -17.48
CA LEU A 247 -9.86 -11.07 -17.75
C LEU A 247 -8.98 -10.00 -18.38
N ASN A 248 -9.60 -9.12 -19.18
CA ASN A 248 -8.92 -7.99 -19.78
C ASN A 248 -9.72 -6.70 -19.56
N SER A 249 -9.06 -5.57 -19.36
CA SER A 249 -9.78 -4.31 -19.30
C SER A 249 -10.36 -3.96 -20.67
N THR A 250 -11.56 -3.39 -20.67
CA THR A 250 -12.20 -2.87 -21.87
C THR A 250 -11.67 -1.50 -22.26
N ASN A 251 -11.02 -0.80 -21.32
CA ASN A 251 -10.49 0.54 -21.50
C ASN A 251 -8.96 0.52 -21.52
N THR A 252 -8.37 1.56 -22.07
CA THR A 252 -6.95 1.86 -21.97
C THR A 252 -6.67 2.75 -20.77
N PHE A 253 -5.49 2.60 -20.16
CA PHE A 253 -5.08 3.30 -18.95
C PHE A 253 -3.70 3.91 -19.13
N ALA A 254 -3.47 5.07 -18.54
CA ALA A 254 -2.16 5.71 -18.54
C ALA A 254 -1.28 5.11 -17.45
N THR A 255 0.02 4.98 -17.71
CA THR A 255 1.03 4.77 -16.67
C THR A 255 1.26 6.06 -15.88
N ASP A 256 1.96 5.95 -14.77
CA ASP A 256 2.22 7.06 -13.84
C ASP A 256 0.94 7.75 -13.35
N THR A 257 -0.15 6.97 -13.30
CA THR A 257 -1.46 7.39 -12.81
C THR A 257 -1.96 6.37 -11.79
N PRO A 258 -2.32 6.80 -10.58
CA PRO A 258 -2.82 5.88 -9.56
C PRO A 258 -4.25 5.45 -9.86
N TYR A 259 -4.52 4.18 -9.59
CA TYR A 259 -5.82 3.55 -9.76
C TYR A 259 -6.19 2.72 -8.53
N LEU A 260 -7.49 2.62 -8.28
CA LEU A 260 -8.06 1.64 -7.39
C LEU A 260 -8.42 0.38 -8.19
N PHE A 261 -7.77 -0.72 -7.86
CA PHE A 261 -8.09 -2.04 -8.40
C PHE A 261 -8.94 -2.82 -7.40
N THR A 262 -10.06 -3.37 -7.88
CA THR A 262 -10.92 -4.26 -7.08
C THR A 262 -11.07 -5.58 -7.81
N THR A 263 -10.73 -6.69 -7.14
CA THR A 263 -10.97 -8.03 -7.67
C THR A 263 -11.97 -8.77 -6.79
N LEU A 264 -12.88 -9.49 -7.41
CA LEU A 264 -13.86 -10.35 -6.76
C LEU A 264 -13.71 -11.76 -7.32
N LEU A 265 -13.47 -12.72 -6.43
CA LEU A 265 -13.42 -14.12 -6.73
C LEU A 265 -14.47 -14.83 -5.88
N GLN A 266 -15.46 -15.46 -6.52
CA GLN A 266 -16.52 -16.21 -5.85
C GLN A 266 -16.51 -17.66 -6.34
N ASP A 267 -16.39 -18.58 -5.40
CA ASP A 267 -16.40 -20.01 -5.69
C ASP A 267 -17.81 -20.55 -6.02
N ALA A 268 -18.80 -20.16 -5.23
CA ALA A 268 -20.15 -20.70 -5.36
C ALA A 268 -20.84 -20.42 -6.71
N THR A 269 -20.37 -19.41 -7.44
CA THR A 269 -20.92 -19.01 -8.75
C THR A 269 -19.87 -18.99 -9.85
N ASP A 270 -18.65 -19.43 -9.56
CA ASP A 270 -17.48 -19.32 -10.44
C ASP A 270 -17.27 -17.89 -10.98
N LEU A 271 -17.82 -16.87 -10.27
CA LEU A 271 -17.73 -15.49 -10.69
C LEU A 271 -16.34 -14.93 -10.39
N THR A 272 -15.68 -14.48 -11.42
CA THR A 272 -14.50 -13.63 -11.34
C THR A 272 -14.85 -12.28 -11.96
N ALA A 273 -14.63 -11.20 -11.23
CA ALA A 273 -14.87 -9.84 -11.71
C ALA A 273 -13.74 -8.91 -11.29
N TYR A 274 -13.52 -7.88 -12.08
CA TYR A 274 -12.46 -6.95 -11.90
C TYR A 274 -12.89 -5.53 -12.25
N TYR A 275 -12.54 -4.58 -11.41
CA TYR A 275 -12.92 -3.17 -11.50
C TYR A 275 -11.69 -2.28 -11.43
N VAL A 276 -11.72 -1.17 -12.16
CA VAL A 276 -10.78 -0.06 -12.02
C VAL A 276 -11.58 1.21 -11.72
N ASN A 277 -11.23 1.92 -10.66
CA ASN A 277 -11.93 3.12 -10.19
C ASN A 277 -13.46 2.94 -10.18
N ASN A 278 -13.92 1.87 -9.55
CA ASN A 278 -15.36 1.50 -9.44
C ASN A 278 -16.06 1.14 -10.77
N ALA A 279 -15.39 1.17 -11.89
CA ALA A 279 -15.94 0.73 -13.17
C ALA A 279 -15.61 -0.73 -13.43
N LEU A 280 -16.64 -1.57 -13.63
CA LEU A 280 -16.45 -2.96 -14.04
C LEU A 280 -15.72 -2.98 -15.39
N GLN A 281 -14.58 -3.66 -15.44
CA GLN A 281 -13.80 -3.81 -16.66
C GLN A 281 -14.14 -5.09 -17.38
N ASP A 282 -14.21 -6.21 -16.64
CA ASP A 282 -14.56 -7.50 -17.19
C ASP A 282 -15.06 -8.45 -16.11
N SER A 283 -15.81 -9.48 -16.50
CA SER A 283 -16.25 -10.55 -15.61
C SER A 283 -16.54 -11.82 -16.38
N ARG A 284 -16.34 -12.97 -15.72
CA ARG A 284 -16.68 -14.28 -16.26
C ARG A 284 -17.20 -15.21 -15.18
N THR A 285 -17.98 -16.22 -15.57
CA THR A 285 -18.61 -17.19 -14.67
C THR A 285 -18.25 -18.64 -15.00
N ASP A 286 -17.29 -18.86 -15.89
CA ASP A 286 -16.86 -20.17 -16.38
C ASP A 286 -15.46 -20.57 -15.91
N PHE A 287 -14.92 -19.83 -14.95
CA PHE A 287 -13.59 -20.09 -14.40
C PHE A 287 -13.71 -20.71 -13.01
N THR A 288 -13.55 -22.05 -12.97
CA THR A 288 -13.60 -22.79 -11.70
C THR A 288 -12.26 -22.66 -10.97
N HIS A 289 -12.30 -22.07 -9.80
CA HIS A 289 -11.15 -21.99 -8.90
C HIS A 289 -10.95 -23.33 -8.20
N THR A 290 -10.29 -24.29 -8.87
CA THR A 290 -10.11 -25.65 -8.36
C THR A 290 -9.08 -25.76 -7.24
N ASN A 291 -8.30 -24.73 -6.99
CA ASN A 291 -7.22 -24.79 -6.03
C ASN A 291 -7.24 -23.59 -5.06
N ARG A 292 -6.63 -23.82 -3.93
CA ARG A 292 -6.58 -22.91 -2.78
C ARG A 292 -5.72 -21.71 -3.10
N LEU A 293 -6.27 -20.52 -3.03
CA LEU A 293 -5.50 -19.30 -3.01
C LEU A 293 -4.75 -19.24 -1.66
N ASN A 294 -3.50 -19.58 -1.67
CA ASN A 294 -2.64 -19.37 -0.52
C ASN A 294 -2.14 -17.93 -0.56
N PHE A 295 -2.65 -17.08 0.31
CA PHE A 295 -2.12 -15.75 0.50
C PHE A 295 -0.73 -15.82 1.12
N SER A 296 0.29 -15.87 0.32
CA SER A 296 1.66 -15.89 0.82
C SER A 296 2.45 -14.64 0.46
N LYS A 297 2.02 -13.88 -0.54
CA LYS A 297 2.76 -12.71 -1.03
C LYS A 297 1.81 -11.66 -1.59
N ILE A 298 2.07 -10.40 -1.31
CA ILE A 298 1.43 -9.23 -1.91
C ILE A 298 2.53 -8.32 -2.45
N LEU A 299 2.21 -7.48 -3.43
CA LEU A 299 3.18 -6.58 -4.08
C LEU A 299 4.36 -7.35 -4.69
N TYR A 300 4.03 -8.47 -5.32
CA TYR A 300 5.02 -9.29 -6.00
C TYR A 300 5.21 -8.80 -7.43
N ASP A 301 6.40 -8.31 -7.76
CA ASP A 301 6.81 -8.09 -9.14
C ASP A 301 7.50 -9.35 -9.69
N GLN A 302 6.95 -9.88 -10.78
CA GLN A 302 7.51 -11.03 -11.50
C GLN A 302 8.45 -10.64 -12.64
N SER A 303 8.36 -9.41 -13.07
CA SER A 303 9.20 -8.95 -14.15
C SER A 303 10.51 -8.43 -13.57
N ASN A 304 11.63 -8.88 -14.05
CA ASN A 304 12.97 -8.36 -13.73
C ASN A 304 13.14 -6.85 -14.03
N LYS A 305 12.23 -5.97 -13.54
CA LYS A 305 12.15 -4.56 -13.91
C LYS A 305 12.80 -3.64 -12.90
N GLN A 306 13.21 -2.48 -13.38
CA GLN A 306 13.97 -1.50 -12.60
C GLN A 306 13.06 -0.49 -11.86
N THR A 307 11.76 -0.48 -12.14
CA THR A 307 10.78 0.41 -11.52
C THR A 307 9.59 -0.40 -11.06
N GLY A 308 9.37 -0.46 -9.76
CA GLY A 308 8.18 -1.09 -9.17
C GLY A 308 7.00 -0.10 -9.09
N PRO A 309 5.80 -0.59 -8.76
CA PRO A 309 4.65 0.26 -8.52
C PRO A 309 4.83 1.09 -7.25
N GLU A 310 4.08 2.18 -7.15
CA GLU A 310 3.94 2.92 -5.90
C GLU A 310 2.67 2.48 -5.20
N PHE A 311 2.81 1.96 -3.99
CA PHE A 311 1.71 1.38 -3.21
C PHE A 311 1.21 2.35 -2.14
N MET A 312 -0.11 2.48 -1.99
CA MET A 312 -0.74 3.34 -0.99
C MET A 312 -1.64 2.59 -0.01
N GLU A 313 -2.44 1.63 -0.50
CA GLU A 313 -3.43 0.93 0.33
C GLU A 313 -3.73 -0.46 -0.24
N GLY A 314 -3.93 -1.44 0.64
CA GLY A 314 -4.41 -2.76 0.28
C GLY A 314 -5.31 -3.36 1.35
N ILE A 315 -6.51 -3.80 0.96
CA ILE A 315 -7.49 -4.40 1.85
C ILE A 315 -7.95 -5.72 1.24
N TYR A 316 -7.90 -6.78 2.04
CA TYR A 316 -8.14 -8.14 1.59
C TYR A 316 -9.19 -8.80 2.49
N TYR A 317 -10.29 -9.21 1.87
CA TYR A 317 -11.40 -9.89 2.55
C TYR A 317 -11.39 -11.37 2.22
N LYS A 318 -11.54 -12.20 3.23
CA LYS A 318 -11.88 -13.62 3.09
C LYS A 318 -13.41 -13.78 3.02
N ALA A 319 -14.03 -12.94 2.23
CA ALA A 319 -15.49 -12.87 2.08
C ALA A 319 -15.83 -12.29 0.72
N SER A 320 -17.02 -12.58 0.23
CA SER A 320 -17.59 -11.82 -0.89
C SER A 320 -18.06 -10.47 -0.39
N LYS A 321 -17.52 -9.41 -0.95
CA LYS A 321 -17.99 -8.03 -0.74
C LYS A 321 -18.77 -7.50 -1.95
N GLN A 322 -19.33 -8.38 -2.77
CA GLN A 322 -20.02 -7.99 -4.00
C GLN A 322 -21.08 -6.90 -3.79
N SER A 323 -21.87 -6.99 -2.71
CA SER A 323 -22.86 -5.98 -2.37
C SER A 323 -22.28 -4.64 -1.94
N ASP A 324 -21.05 -4.65 -1.42
CA ASP A 324 -20.42 -3.48 -0.80
C ASP A 324 -19.36 -2.84 -1.71
N ILE A 325 -18.98 -3.51 -2.84
CA ILE A 325 -17.91 -3.06 -3.74
C ILE A 325 -18.06 -1.58 -4.09
N ALA A 326 -19.24 -1.16 -4.54
CA ALA A 326 -19.44 0.22 -4.97
C ALA A 326 -19.23 1.23 -3.84
N ALA A 327 -19.69 0.91 -2.63
CA ALA A 327 -19.56 1.78 -1.46
C ALA A 327 -18.11 1.83 -0.94
N ILE A 328 -17.44 0.69 -0.87
CA ILE A 328 -16.02 0.60 -0.48
C ILE A 328 -15.15 1.35 -1.50
N ASN A 329 -15.35 1.08 -2.80
CA ASN A 329 -14.64 1.80 -3.86
C ASN A 329 -14.84 3.31 -3.76
N GLN A 330 -16.08 3.76 -3.57
CA GLN A 330 -16.37 5.19 -3.45
C GLN A 330 -15.68 5.82 -2.23
N ASN A 331 -15.63 5.13 -1.09
CA ASN A 331 -14.92 5.62 0.10
C ASN A 331 -13.42 5.80 -0.19
N ILE A 332 -12.80 4.79 -0.80
CA ILE A 332 -11.37 4.82 -1.14
C ILE A 332 -11.09 5.92 -2.19
N MET A 333 -11.91 5.97 -3.25
CA MET A 333 -11.76 6.98 -4.32
C MET A 333 -11.92 8.40 -3.80
N ASN A 334 -12.90 8.64 -2.93
CA ASN A 334 -13.11 9.96 -2.32
C ASN A 334 -11.89 10.38 -1.47
N TYR A 335 -11.29 9.43 -0.75
CA TYR A 335 -10.11 9.72 0.05
C TYR A 335 -8.91 10.11 -0.82
N TYR A 336 -8.64 9.37 -1.89
CA TYR A 336 -7.49 9.57 -2.76
C TYR A 336 -7.76 10.51 -3.95
N ASN A 337 -8.92 11.16 -4.03
CA ASN A 337 -9.32 12.00 -5.18
C ASN A 337 -9.22 11.27 -6.53
N LEU A 338 -9.47 9.95 -6.55
CA LEU A 338 -9.48 9.17 -7.79
C LEU A 338 -10.78 9.41 -8.57
N SER A 339 -10.67 9.49 -9.89
CA SER A 339 -11.81 9.72 -10.80
C SER A 339 -12.05 8.53 -11.73
#